data_fbf5e338135c17d6e4bc92cda7975748
#
_entry.id   fbf5e338135c17d6e4bc92cda7975748
#
_cell.length_a   1.000
_cell.length_b   1.000
_cell.length_c   1.000
_cell.angle_alpha   90.00
_cell.angle_beta   90.00
_cell.angle_gamma   90.00
#
_symmetry.space_group_name_H-M   'P 1'
#
loop_
_entity.id
_entity.type
_entity.pdbx_description
1 polymer ?
#
loop_
_entity_poly.entity_id
_entity_poly.type
_entity_poly.pdbx_seq_one_letter_code
_entity_poly.pdbx_strand_id
1 'polypeptide(L)'
;MTHLLFFTVEGLTCALPLAETRQVVGMVELQPETGKRRGGAGTMNLHGRTVPVYSLRSLLGLPDRPPLPTDVLVIAHPDRECVALWADGVRGVREREVQLPPEPDAASPPGVLLTEDAEIIIHNLDAFLAAEEPPQHPLPPGAATTAVEAPQHDAAKVGAILAERARAFAQPVVERDETSFSELLTFRLAGREYAIETQHIHEVFIVHEITPVPGVPDFIVGICAFRGEIISVVDLRAFF
;
A
#
# COMPACT_ATOMS: atom_id res chain seq x y z
N MET A 1 -6.34 9.72 15.39
CA MET A 1 -6.41 9.74 13.93
C MET A 1 -5.67 8.54 13.38
N THR A 2 -6.26 7.81 12.44
CA THR A 2 -5.72 6.55 11.91
C THR A 2 -5.54 6.70 10.40
N HIS A 3 -4.38 6.27 9.89
CA HIS A 3 -4.15 6.19 8.45
C HIS A 3 -4.82 4.94 7.90
N LEU A 4 -5.69 5.12 6.91
CA LEU A 4 -6.42 4.06 6.25
C LEU A 4 -6.05 3.98 4.77
N LEU A 5 -5.84 2.77 4.27
CA LEU A 5 -5.75 2.48 2.85
C LEU A 5 -7.16 2.29 2.29
N PHE A 6 -7.53 3.12 1.32
CA PHE A 6 -8.83 3.05 0.64
C PHE A 6 -8.71 2.29 -0.67
N PHE A 7 -9.67 1.40 -0.91
CA PHE A 7 -9.77 0.60 -2.13
C PHE A 7 -11.24 0.41 -2.52
N THR A 8 -11.49 -0.10 -3.71
CA THR A 8 -12.85 -0.24 -4.25
C THR A 8 -13.18 -1.69 -4.58
N VAL A 9 -14.44 -2.04 -4.35
CA VAL A 9 -15.02 -3.35 -4.69
C VAL A 9 -16.44 -3.10 -5.21
N GLU A 10 -16.74 -3.36 -6.48
CA GLU A 10 -18.05 -3.12 -7.13
C GLU A 10 -18.58 -1.70 -6.88
N GLY A 11 -17.71 -0.70 -6.94
CA GLY A 11 -18.11 0.68 -6.67
C GLY A 11 -18.19 1.05 -5.18
N LEU A 12 -18.22 0.08 -4.27
CA LEU A 12 -18.13 0.34 -2.84
C LEU A 12 -16.73 0.83 -2.47
N THR A 13 -16.65 1.76 -1.55
CA THR A 13 -15.39 2.20 -0.96
C THR A 13 -15.13 1.43 0.32
N CYS A 14 -14.04 0.67 0.32
CA CYS A 14 -13.57 -0.08 1.49
C CYS A 14 -12.27 0.53 2.02
N ALA A 15 -11.98 0.34 3.29
CA ALA A 15 -10.75 0.80 3.90
C ALA A 15 -10.21 -0.21 4.91
N LEU A 16 -8.88 -0.25 5.03
CA LEU A 16 -8.15 -1.08 5.99
C LEU A 16 -7.11 -0.20 6.68
N PRO A 17 -6.84 -0.39 8.00
CA PRO A 17 -5.75 0.31 8.66
C PRO A 17 -4.41 0.09 7.94
N LEU A 18 -3.69 1.17 7.68
CA LEU A 18 -2.41 1.08 6.99
C LEU A 18 -1.39 0.25 7.79
N ALA A 19 -1.51 0.24 9.11
CA ALA A 19 -0.67 -0.58 9.98
C ALA A 19 -0.85 -2.10 9.76
N GLU A 20 -2.02 -2.53 9.27
CA GLU A 20 -2.29 -3.93 8.92
C GLU A 20 -1.92 -4.25 7.46
N THR A 21 -1.61 -3.23 6.68
CA THR A 21 -1.29 -3.38 5.24
C THR A 21 0.22 -3.44 5.05
N ARG A 22 0.70 -4.51 4.42
CA ARG A 22 2.12 -4.64 4.08
C ARG A 22 2.45 -3.99 2.74
N GLN A 23 1.69 -4.34 1.71
CA GLN A 23 1.88 -3.84 0.35
C GLN A 23 0.62 -4.06 -0.51
N VAL A 24 0.57 -3.39 -1.65
CA VAL A 24 -0.43 -3.62 -2.69
C VAL A 24 0.27 -4.06 -3.96
N VAL A 25 -0.22 -5.14 -4.56
CA VAL A 25 0.33 -5.68 -5.80
C VAL A 25 -0.77 -5.82 -6.85
N GLY A 26 -0.42 -5.81 -8.12
CA GLY A 26 -1.38 -6.10 -9.18
C GLY A 26 -1.85 -7.55 -9.14
N MET A 27 -3.07 -7.80 -9.61
CA MET A 27 -3.63 -9.15 -9.71
C MET A 27 -2.71 -10.09 -10.48
N VAL A 28 -2.65 -11.34 -10.02
CA VAL A 28 -1.85 -12.43 -10.58
C VAL A 28 -2.73 -13.64 -10.88
N GLU A 29 -2.22 -14.62 -11.62
CA GLU A 29 -2.86 -15.92 -11.73
C GLU A 29 -2.86 -16.62 -10.37
N LEU A 30 -4.06 -17.02 -9.92
CA LEU A 30 -4.23 -17.70 -8.64
C LEU A 30 -4.20 -19.21 -8.84
N GLN A 31 -3.59 -19.91 -7.88
CA GLN A 31 -3.65 -21.36 -7.80
C GLN A 31 -4.91 -21.77 -7.04
N PRO A 32 -5.64 -22.79 -7.51
CA PRO A 32 -6.83 -23.26 -6.80
C PRO A 32 -6.46 -23.82 -5.41
N GLU A 33 -7.22 -23.41 -4.40
CA GLU A 33 -7.08 -23.94 -3.05
C GLU A 33 -7.93 -25.19 -2.86
N THR A 34 -7.39 -26.21 -2.17
CA THR A 34 -8.10 -27.50 -1.90
C THR A 34 -9.09 -27.41 -0.74
N GLY A 35 -9.22 -26.26 -0.07
CA GLY A 35 -10.14 -26.02 1.06
C GLY A 35 -11.27 -25.05 0.68
N LYS A 36 -12.48 -25.31 1.20
CA LYS A 36 -13.59 -24.35 1.10
C LYS A 36 -13.47 -23.33 2.25
N ARG A 37 -12.71 -22.28 2.06
CA ARG A 37 -12.76 -21.11 2.95
C ARG A 37 -13.78 -20.12 2.41
N ARG A 38 -14.55 -19.49 3.29
CA ARG A 38 -15.46 -18.41 2.89
C ARG A 38 -14.66 -17.28 2.21
N GLY A 39 -15.09 -16.87 1.02
CA GLY A 39 -14.40 -15.84 0.25
C GLY A 39 -13.05 -16.28 -0.34
N GLY A 40 -12.61 -17.52 -0.12
CA GLY A 40 -11.36 -18.02 -0.68
C GLY A 40 -11.41 -18.05 -2.20
N ALA A 41 -10.51 -17.29 -2.85
CA ALA A 41 -10.35 -17.21 -4.29
C ALA A 41 -9.22 -18.11 -4.82
N GLY A 42 -8.38 -18.62 -3.93
CA GLY A 42 -7.20 -19.41 -4.26
C GLY A 42 -5.97 -18.96 -3.47
N THR A 43 -4.80 -19.28 -3.98
CA THR A 43 -3.53 -18.90 -3.37
C THR A 43 -2.61 -18.24 -4.39
N MET A 44 -1.71 -17.39 -3.93
CA MET A 44 -0.61 -16.85 -4.71
C MET A 44 0.74 -17.18 -4.09
N ASN A 45 1.77 -17.24 -4.89
CA ASN A 45 3.14 -17.31 -4.39
C ASN A 45 3.71 -15.89 -4.32
N LEU A 46 3.99 -15.44 -3.10
CA LEU A 46 4.63 -14.15 -2.83
C LEU A 46 6.04 -14.41 -2.28
N HIS A 47 7.03 -14.27 -3.16
CA HIS A 47 8.45 -14.44 -2.80
C HIS A 47 8.78 -15.78 -2.14
N GLY A 48 8.23 -16.87 -2.68
CA GLY A 48 8.43 -18.22 -2.13
C GLY A 48 7.47 -18.62 -1.01
N ARG A 49 6.61 -17.72 -0.55
CA ARG A 49 5.57 -17.99 0.45
C ARG A 49 4.21 -18.13 -0.21
N THR A 50 3.48 -19.17 0.14
CA THR A 50 2.09 -19.34 -0.30
C THR A 50 1.18 -18.45 0.56
N VAL A 51 0.48 -17.52 -0.09
CA VAL A 51 -0.42 -16.56 0.55
C VAL A 51 -1.85 -16.87 0.10
N PRO A 52 -2.80 -17.11 1.02
CA PRO A 52 -4.20 -17.27 0.68
C PRO A 52 -4.80 -15.95 0.19
N VAL A 53 -5.64 -16.05 -0.85
CA VAL A 53 -6.32 -14.90 -1.47
C VAL A 53 -7.81 -14.98 -1.18
N TYR A 54 -8.36 -13.92 -0.63
CA TYR A 54 -9.77 -13.76 -0.34
C TYR A 54 -10.41 -12.76 -1.29
N SER A 55 -11.50 -13.16 -1.96
CA SER A 55 -12.32 -12.26 -2.75
C SER A 55 -13.18 -11.38 -1.83
N LEU A 56 -12.92 -10.08 -1.81
CA LEU A 56 -13.76 -9.15 -1.07
C LEU A 56 -15.19 -9.11 -1.63
N ARG A 57 -15.38 -9.38 -2.93
CA ARG A 57 -16.72 -9.52 -3.52
C ARG A 57 -17.49 -10.63 -2.84
N SER A 58 -16.91 -11.81 -2.77
CA SER A 58 -17.52 -12.98 -2.13
C SER A 58 -17.74 -12.77 -0.63
N LEU A 59 -16.79 -12.14 0.08
CA LEU A 59 -16.92 -11.80 1.50
C LEU A 59 -18.05 -10.78 1.77
N LEU A 60 -18.28 -9.85 0.85
CA LEU A 60 -19.35 -8.85 0.93
C LEU A 60 -20.67 -9.31 0.32
N GLY A 61 -20.76 -10.56 -0.18
CA GLY A 61 -21.98 -11.09 -0.79
C GLY A 61 -22.28 -10.50 -2.18
N LEU A 62 -21.27 -9.93 -2.84
CA LEU A 62 -21.39 -9.39 -4.19
C LEU A 62 -21.17 -10.46 -5.26
N PRO A 63 -21.67 -10.27 -6.50
CA PRO A 63 -21.46 -11.20 -7.59
C PRO A 63 -19.97 -11.40 -7.89
N ASP A 64 -19.55 -12.65 -8.00
CA ASP A 64 -18.19 -12.99 -8.42
C ASP A 64 -17.99 -12.73 -9.92
N ARG A 65 -16.74 -12.43 -10.28
CA ARG A 65 -16.30 -12.31 -11.65
C ARG A 65 -14.87 -12.84 -11.84
N PRO A 66 -14.47 -13.12 -13.07
CA PRO A 66 -13.07 -13.45 -13.34
C PRO A 66 -12.11 -12.31 -12.97
N PRO A 67 -10.87 -12.62 -12.56
CA PRO A 67 -9.87 -11.61 -12.27
C PRO A 67 -9.47 -10.82 -13.54
N LEU A 68 -9.26 -9.52 -13.35
CA LEU A 68 -8.80 -8.62 -14.40
C LEU A 68 -7.37 -8.13 -14.11
N PRO A 69 -6.60 -7.76 -15.14
CA PRO A 69 -5.26 -7.20 -14.95
C PRO A 69 -5.22 -5.87 -14.20
N THR A 70 -6.36 -5.17 -14.13
CA THR A 70 -6.56 -3.92 -13.38
C THR A 70 -6.81 -4.14 -11.90
N ASP A 71 -7.20 -5.35 -11.52
CA ASP A 71 -7.46 -5.67 -10.12
C ASP A 71 -6.17 -5.67 -9.30
N VAL A 72 -6.35 -5.54 -8.01
CA VAL A 72 -5.26 -5.46 -7.05
C VAL A 72 -5.44 -6.46 -5.91
N LEU A 73 -4.32 -6.86 -5.33
CA LEU A 73 -4.24 -7.66 -4.13
C LEU A 73 -3.64 -6.79 -3.02
N VAL A 74 -4.41 -6.53 -1.98
CA VAL A 74 -3.95 -5.86 -0.76
C VAL A 74 -3.39 -6.93 0.15
N ILE A 75 -2.08 -6.95 0.33
CA ILE A 75 -1.40 -7.90 1.21
C ILE A 75 -1.46 -7.36 2.62
N ALA A 76 -2.11 -8.08 3.49
CA ALA A 76 -2.32 -7.71 4.89
C ALA A 76 -1.81 -8.80 5.84
N HIS A 77 -1.55 -8.40 7.07
CA HIS A 77 -1.16 -9.27 8.16
C HIS A 77 -2.16 -9.16 9.30
N PRO A 78 -3.23 -9.98 9.31
CA PRO A 78 -3.94 -10.21 10.55
C PRO A 78 -3.03 -11.05 11.46
N ASP A 79 -2.80 -10.58 12.66
CA ASP A 79 -2.12 -11.19 13.82
C ASP A 79 -0.94 -12.16 13.61
N ARG A 80 -0.62 -12.74 12.49
CA ARG A 80 0.60 -13.54 12.16
C ARG A 80 0.62 -14.16 10.76
N GLU A 81 -0.51 -14.34 10.12
CA GLU A 81 -0.56 -14.94 8.78
C GLU A 81 -0.74 -13.87 7.71
N CYS A 82 0.05 -13.97 6.66
CA CYS A 82 -0.07 -13.08 5.52
C CYS A 82 -1.26 -13.52 4.67
N VAL A 83 -2.18 -12.60 4.41
CA VAL A 83 -3.34 -12.83 3.53
C VAL A 83 -3.38 -11.79 2.42
N ALA A 84 -4.01 -12.10 1.31
CA ALA A 84 -4.24 -11.18 0.21
C ALA A 84 -5.75 -10.94 0.04
N LEU A 85 -6.15 -9.67 -0.01
CA LEU A 85 -7.53 -9.27 -0.26
C LEU A 85 -7.64 -8.79 -1.71
N TRP A 86 -8.48 -9.46 -2.48
CA TRP A 86 -8.73 -9.07 -3.88
C TRP A 86 -9.76 -7.95 -3.94
N ALA A 87 -9.32 -6.80 -4.49
CA ALA A 87 -10.12 -5.61 -4.73
C ALA A 87 -10.06 -5.18 -6.20
N ASP A 88 -10.99 -4.32 -6.64
CA ASP A 88 -11.04 -3.83 -8.02
C ASP A 88 -9.99 -2.74 -8.29
N GLY A 89 -9.58 -2.00 -7.26
CA GLY A 89 -8.57 -0.95 -7.38
C GLY A 89 -8.29 -0.22 -6.07
N VAL A 90 -7.19 0.50 -6.02
CA VAL A 90 -6.78 1.32 -4.87
C VAL A 90 -7.05 2.79 -5.13
N ARG A 91 -7.53 3.52 -4.11
CA ARG A 91 -7.76 4.96 -4.13
C ARG A 91 -6.69 5.77 -3.41
N GLY A 92 -5.85 5.12 -2.60
CA GLY A 92 -4.78 5.76 -1.85
C GLY A 92 -4.99 5.73 -0.34
N VAL A 93 -4.10 6.42 0.38
CA VAL A 93 -4.11 6.51 1.84
C VAL A 93 -4.69 7.86 2.27
N ARG A 94 -5.55 7.83 3.29
CA ARG A 94 -6.10 9.04 3.92
C ARG A 94 -6.11 8.87 5.43
N GLU A 95 -5.99 9.98 6.13
CA GLU A 95 -6.17 10.04 7.57
C GLU A 95 -7.65 10.21 7.91
N ARG A 96 -8.16 9.37 8.81
CA ARG A 96 -9.54 9.43 9.31
C ARG A 96 -9.57 9.21 10.81
N GLU A 97 -10.49 9.87 11.48
CA GLU A 97 -10.85 9.54 12.84
C GLU A 97 -11.87 8.40 12.81
N VAL A 98 -11.44 7.22 13.26
CA VAL A 98 -12.32 6.04 13.34
C VAL A 98 -12.77 5.94 14.79
N GLN A 99 -14.03 6.25 15.04
CA GLN A 99 -14.68 6.01 16.31
C GLN A 99 -15.31 4.62 16.27
N LEU A 100 -14.68 3.67 16.95
CA LEU A 100 -15.27 2.34 17.11
C LEU A 100 -16.47 2.44 18.07
N PRO A 101 -17.64 1.93 17.70
CA PRO A 101 -18.77 1.88 18.60
C PRO A 101 -18.41 1.02 19.83
N PRO A 102 -18.87 1.41 21.04
CA PRO A 102 -18.57 0.67 22.26
C PRO A 102 -19.16 -0.75 22.30
N GLU A 103 -20.19 -1.00 21.50
CA GLU A 103 -20.75 -2.34 21.26
C GLU A 103 -20.77 -2.63 19.78
N PRO A 104 -20.43 -3.87 19.34
CA PRO A 104 -20.55 -4.26 17.96
C PRO A 104 -22.01 -4.11 17.54
N ASP A 105 -22.27 -3.34 16.49
CA ASP A 105 -23.59 -3.25 15.91
C ASP A 105 -23.99 -4.63 15.38
N ALA A 106 -25.09 -5.19 15.91
CA ALA A 106 -25.59 -6.49 15.52
C ALA A 106 -25.97 -6.57 14.01
N ALA A 107 -26.06 -5.41 13.34
CA ALA A 107 -26.36 -5.30 11.92
C ALA A 107 -25.11 -5.28 11.04
N SER A 108 -23.93 -5.02 11.61
CA SER A 108 -22.65 -4.98 10.87
C SER A 108 -21.92 -6.32 11.01
N PRO A 109 -21.20 -6.77 9.96
CA PRO A 109 -20.36 -7.97 10.06
C PRO A 109 -19.29 -7.77 11.14
N PRO A 110 -18.85 -8.84 11.80
CA PRO A 110 -17.76 -8.77 12.76
C PRO A 110 -16.53 -8.11 12.12
N GLY A 111 -15.89 -7.17 12.84
CA GLY A 111 -14.69 -6.49 12.37
C GLY A 111 -14.90 -5.41 11.30
N VAL A 112 -16.14 -5.06 10.99
CA VAL A 112 -16.49 -4.06 9.97
C VAL A 112 -17.28 -2.92 10.60
N LEU A 113 -16.95 -1.70 10.21
CA LEU A 113 -17.68 -0.49 10.53
C LEU A 113 -18.20 0.13 9.23
N LEU A 114 -19.52 0.37 9.17
CA LEU A 114 -20.12 1.14 8.08
C LEU A 114 -20.22 2.61 8.52
N THR A 115 -19.63 3.51 7.73
CA THR A 115 -19.67 4.95 8.02
C THR A 115 -20.90 5.61 7.42
N GLU A 116 -21.23 6.85 7.88
CA GLU A 116 -22.31 7.66 7.33
C GLU A 116 -22.10 7.99 5.83
N ASP A 117 -20.83 8.05 5.40
CA ASP A 117 -20.44 8.27 4.00
C ASP A 117 -20.53 6.99 3.14
N ALA A 118 -21.15 5.91 3.65
CA ALA A 118 -21.27 4.61 3.02
C ALA A 118 -19.90 3.94 2.71
N GLU A 119 -18.86 4.26 3.48
CA GLU A 119 -17.56 3.59 3.43
C GLU A 119 -17.54 2.39 4.38
N ILE A 120 -16.94 1.30 3.94
CA ILE A 120 -16.78 0.06 4.69
C ILE A 120 -15.38 0.03 5.29
N ILE A 121 -15.25 0.26 6.59
CA ILE A 121 -13.95 0.20 7.27
C ILE A 121 -13.79 -1.18 7.92
N ILE A 122 -12.81 -1.94 7.47
CA ILE A 122 -12.42 -3.22 8.06
C ILE A 122 -11.42 -2.91 9.17
N HIS A 123 -11.90 -2.82 10.41
CA HIS A 123 -11.08 -2.46 11.57
C HIS A 123 -10.50 -3.67 12.31
N ASN A 124 -11.01 -4.86 12.04
CA ASN A 124 -10.49 -6.13 12.54
C ASN A 124 -10.62 -7.18 11.44
N LEU A 125 -9.51 -7.41 10.75
CA LEU A 125 -9.48 -8.30 9.60
C LEU A 125 -9.72 -9.77 9.97
N ASP A 126 -9.22 -10.22 11.12
CA ASP A 126 -9.41 -11.59 11.59
C ASP A 126 -10.87 -11.89 11.85
N ALA A 127 -11.56 -11.00 12.56
CA ALA A 127 -12.98 -11.14 12.81
C ALA A 127 -13.80 -11.11 11.52
N PHE A 128 -13.41 -10.28 10.55
CA PHE A 128 -14.07 -10.19 9.25
C PHE A 128 -13.90 -11.46 8.42
N LEU A 129 -12.69 -12.04 8.40
CA LEU A 129 -12.41 -13.29 7.68
C LEU A 129 -13.02 -14.53 8.35
N ALA A 130 -13.15 -14.50 9.69
CA ALA A 130 -13.74 -15.60 10.47
C ALA A 130 -15.27 -15.61 10.46
N ALA A 131 -15.93 -14.54 10.03
CA ALA A 131 -17.39 -14.46 9.97
C ALA A 131 -17.97 -15.55 9.07
N GLU A 132 -19.00 -16.28 9.53
CA GLU A 132 -19.58 -17.41 8.78
C GLU A 132 -20.58 -16.95 7.71
N GLU A 133 -21.25 -15.81 7.91
CA GLU A 133 -22.28 -15.30 6.99
C GLU A 133 -21.87 -13.96 6.36
N PRO A 134 -22.26 -13.72 5.09
CA PRO A 134 -22.12 -12.40 4.48
C PRO A 134 -22.99 -11.37 5.22
N PRO A 135 -22.67 -10.06 5.12
CA PRO A 135 -23.48 -9.00 5.69
C PRO A 135 -24.93 -9.13 5.21
N GLN A 136 -25.87 -9.27 6.19
CA GLN A 136 -27.30 -9.36 5.89
C GLN A 136 -27.92 -7.98 5.59
N HIS A 137 -27.15 -6.90 5.76
CA HIS A 137 -27.65 -5.56 5.53
C HIS A 137 -27.52 -5.19 4.05
N PRO A 138 -28.54 -4.56 3.45
CA PRO A 138 -28.40 -4.04 2.10
C PRO A 138 -27.24 -3.05 2.08
N LEU A 139 -26.20 -3.37 1.31
CA LEU A 139 -25.13 -2.45 1.01
C LEU A 139 -25.76 -1.14 0.48
N PRO A 140 -25.21 0.03 0.82
CA PRO A 140 -25.83 1.31 0.51
C PRO A 140 -26.24 1.38 -0.98
N PRO A 141 -27.40 1.98 -1.29
CA PRO A 141 -27.92 2.07 -2.66
C PRO A 141 -27.07 3.05 -3.50
N GLY A 142 -25.92 2.64 -3.86
CA GLY A 142 -24.93 3.32 -4.71
C GLY A 142 -24.09 2.31 -5.45
N ALA A 143 -24.14 1.06 -5.01
CA ALA A 143 -23.42 -0.05 -5.61
C ALA A 143 -24.18 -0.73 -6.77
N ALA A 144 -25.47 -0.47 -6.90
CA ALA A 144 -26.27 -0.99 -7.99
C ALA A 144 -26.41 0.09 -9.06
N THR A 145 -25.62 -0.01 -10.08
CA THR A 145 -25.82 0.56 -11.41
C THR A 145 -24.70 1.48 -11.88
N THR A 146 -23.65 0.91 -12.29
CA THR A 146 -23.20 1.01 -13.67
C THR A 146 -22.57 -0.34 -13.98
N ALA A 147 -23.32 -1.23 -14.60
CA ALA A 147 -22.72 -2.24 -15.45
C ALA A 147 -21.95 -1.44 -16.51
N VAL A 148 -20.76 -1.02 -16.18
CA VAL A 148 -19.74 -0.74 -17.17
C VAL A 148 -19.62 -2.06 -17.89
N GLU A 149 -20.14 -2.11 -19.12
CA GLU A 149 -19.86 -3.23 -20.02
C GLU A 149 -18.39 -3.55 -19.84
N ALA A 150 -18.13 -4.71 -19.27
CA ALA A 150 -16.76 -5.16 -19.07
C ALA A 150 -16.13 -5.11 -20.46
N PRO A 151 -15.08 -4.30 -20.68
CA PRO A 151 -14.41 -4.30 -21.96
C PRO A 151 -14.11 -5.75 -22.28
N GLN A 152 -14.47 -6.21 -23.49
CA GLN A 152 -14.25 -7.59 -23.93
C GLN A 152 -12.75 -7.81 -23.96
N HIS A 153 -12.19 -8.10 -22.80
CA HIS A 153 -10.78 -8.44 -22.66
C HIS A 153 -10.62 -9.85 -23.25
N ASP A 154 -9.76 -9.97 -24.23
CA ASP A 154 -9.34 -11.27 -24.75
C ASP A 154 -8.84 -12.13 -23.56
N ALA A 155 -9.62 -13.13 -23.19
CA ALA A 155 -9.35 -13.96 -22.02
C ALA A 155 -7.94 -14.59 -22.06
N ALA A 156 -7.43 -14.88 -23.27
CA ALA A 156 -6.09 -15.40 -23.45
C ALA A 156 -5.01 -14.36 -23.09
N LYS A 157 -5.22 -13.09 -23.46
CA LYS A 157 -4.30 -12.01 -23.09
C LYS A 157 -4.34 -11.71 -21.60
N VAL A 158 -5.53 -11.72 -21.00
CA VAL A 158 -5.69 -11.56 -19.55
C VAL A 158 -4.91 -12.67 -18.82
N GLY A 159 -5.13 -13.93 -19.18
CA GLY A 159 -4.43 -15.06 -18.58
C GLY A 159 -2.91 -14.95 -18.71
N ALA A 160 -2.40 -14.55 -19.88
CA ALA A 160 -0.96 -14.38 -20.10
C ALA A 160 -0.35 -13.31 -19.17
N ILE A 161 -1.01 -12.15 -18.99
CA ILE A 161 -0.56 -11.08 -18.11
C ILE A 161 -0.54 -11.55 -16.66
N LEU A 162 -1.60 -12.21 -16.20
CA LEU A 162 -1.69 -12.70 -14.83
C LEU A 162 -0.65 -13.76 -14.53
N ALA A 163 -0.40 -14.68 -15.49
CA ALA A 163 0.61 -15.72 -15.36
C ALA A 163 2.05 -15.14 -15.34
N GLU A 164 2.33 -14.12 -16.14
CA GLU A 164 3.62 -13.43 -16.13
C GLU A 164 3.88 -12.77 -14.78
N ARG A 165 2.89 -12.04 -14.25
CA ARG A 165 2.98 -11.44 -12.92
C ARG A 165 3.15 -12.47 -11.82
N ALA A 166 2.43 -13.59 -11.88
CA ALA A 166 2.57 -14.68 -10.91
C ALA A 166 3.99 -15.23 -10.87
N ARG A 167 4.64 -15.40 -12.05
CA ARG A 167 6.05 -15.84 -12.12
C ARG A 167 7.00 -14.79 -11.56
N ALA A 168 6.76 -13.51 -11.81
CA ALA A 168 7.58 -12.44 -11.27
C ALA A 168 7.53 -12.39 -9.73
N PHE A 169 6.34 -12.51 -9.14
CA PHE A 169 6.19 -12.53 -7.67
C PHE A 169 6.62 -13.85 -7.02
N ALA A 170 6.63 -14.95 -7.76
CA ALA A 170 7.10 -16.24 -7.23
C ALA A 170 8.62 -16.30 -7.06
N GLN A 171 9.37 -15.42 -7.72
CA GLN A 171 10.83 -15.39 -7.54
C GLN A 171 11.13 -15.04 -6.07
N PRO A 172 11.92 -15.88 -5.37
CA PRO A 172 12.32 -15.52 -4.02
C PRO A 172 13.06 -14.17 -4.10
N VAL A 173 12.59 -13.21 -3.32
CA VAL A 173 13.44 -12.06 -3.02
C VAL A 173 14.66 -12.68 -2.37
N VAL A 174 15.82 -12.55 -2.99
CA VAL A 174 17.06 -12.76 -2.27
C VAL A 174 16.96 -11.81 -1.10
N GLU A 175 16.68 -12.33 0.09
CA GLU A 175 16.77 -11.56 1.33
C GLU A 175 18.19 -11.00 1.34
N ARG A 176 18.33 -9.81 0.82
CA ARG A 176 19.48 -8.98 1.19
C ARG A 176 19.20 -8.70 2.64
N ASP A 177 20.07 -9.21 3.49
CA ASP A 177 20.04 -8.97 4.93
C ASP A 177 19.50 -7.56 5.18
N GLU A 178 18.38 -7.46 5.91
CA GLU A 178 17.75 -6.16 6.25
C GLU A 178 18.72 -5.24 7.03
N THR A 179 19.88 -5.77 7.40
CA THR A 179 20.97 -5.07 8.08
C THR A 179 21.84 -4.19 7.17
N SER A 180 21.59 -4.14 5.85
CA SER A 180 22.42 -3.37 4.91
C SER A 180 21.66 -2.47 3.92
N PHE A 181 20.45 -2.01 4.24
CA PHE A 181 19.84 -0.93 3.50
C PHE A 181 20.32 0.41 4.05
N SER A 182 21.17 1.10 3.30
CA SER A 182 21.46 2.50 3.55
C SER A 182 20.43 3.34 2.78
N GLU A 183 19.66 4.15 3.49
CA GLU A 183 18.89 5.21 2.85
C GLU A 183 19.84 6.26 2.31
N LEU A 184 19.73 6.57 1.02
CA LEU A 184 20.59 7.53 0.34
C LEU A 184 19.76 8.72 -0.14
N LEU A 185 20.21 9.92 0.21
CA LEU A 185 19.77 11.14 -0.44
C LEU A 185 20.62 11.36 -1.69
N THR A 186 19.99 11.39 -2.86
CA THR A 186 20.68 11.70 -4.12
C THR A 186 20.59 13.20 -4.41
N PHE A 187 21.67 13.76 -4.91
CA PHE A 187 21.75 15.16 -5.32
C PHE A 187 22.62 15.30 -6.57
N ARG A 188 22.45 16.40 -7.28
CA ARG A 188 23.19 16.65 -8.51
C ARG A 188 24.21 17.77 -8.28
N LEU A 189 25.47 17.52 -8.66
CA LEU A 189 26.56 18.48 -8.58
C LEU A 189 27.32 18.46 -9.90
N ALA A 190 27.48 19.63 -10.53
CA ALA A 190 28.21 19.81 -11.80
C ALA A 190 27.77 18.79 -12.90
N GLY A 191 26.47 18.46 -12.97
CA GLY A 191 25.92 17.56 -13.97
C GLY A 191 26.05 16.06 -13.66
N ARG A 192 26.66 15.68 -12.54
CA ARG A 192 26.77 14.30 -12.06
C ARG A 192 25.86 14.07 -10.86
N GLU A 193 25.39 12.85 -10.70
CA GLU A 193 24.61 12.44 -9.52
C GLU A 193 25.55 11.87 -8.45
N TYR A 194 25.29 12.27 -7.22
CA TYR A 194 25.97 11.83 -6.01
C TYR A 194 24.92 11.38 -5.01
N ALA A 195 25.33 10.56 -4.06
CA ALA A 195 24.49 10.11 -2.97
C ALA A 195 25.24 10.21 -1.65
N ILE A 196 24.50 10.50 -0.59
CA ILE A 196 24.97 10.48 0.80
C ILE A 196 23.96 9.73 1.66
N GLU A 197 24.43 8.96 2.61
CA GLU A 197 23.54 8.25 3.53
C GLU A 197 22.74 9.22 4.40
N THR A 198 21.41 8.99 4.49
CA THR A 198 20.48 9.88 5.21
C THR A 198 20.84 10.02 6.69
N GLN A 199 21.46 9.00 7.28
CA GLN A 199 21.96 9.07 8.67
C GLN A 199 22.98 10.20 8.94
N HIS A 200 23.65 10.71 7.90
CA HIS A 200 24.61 11.82 7.98
C HIS A 200 23.97 13.19 7.64
N ILE A 201 22.67 13.22 7.39
CA ILE A 201 21.93 14.42 7.00
C ILE A 201 21.01 14.81 8.13
N HIS A 202 21.23 16.02 8.66
CA HIS A 202 20.29 16.59 9.62
C HIS A 202 19.10 17.24 8.96
N GLU A 203 19.35 18.02 7.92
CA GLU A 203 18.31 18.77 7.20
C GLU A 203 18.81 19.24 5.85
N VAL A 204 17.87 19.46 4.92
CA VAL A 204 18.13 20.08 3.60
C VAL A 204 17.35 21.37 3.53
N PHE A 205 18.04 22.48 3.27
CA PHE A 205 17.42 23.80 3.17
C PHE A 205 18.07 24.64 2.08
N ILE A 206 17.38 25.67 1.65
CA ILE A 206 17.92 26.65 0.67
C ILE A 206 18.63 27.75 1.42
N VAL A 207 19.89 27.94 1.09
CA VAL A 207 20.70 29.06 1.64
C VAL A 207 20.38 30.34 0.87
N HIS A 208 19.94 31.37 1.58
CA HIS A 208 19.59 32.68 0.98
C HIS A 208 20.73 33.71 1.09
N GLU A 209 21.43 33.68 2.21
CA GLU A 209 22.53 34.61 2.47
C GLU A 209 23.74 33.88 3.02
N ILE A 210 24.92 34.19 2.45
CA ILE A 210 26.20 33.68 2.94
C ILE A 210 27.08 34.87 3.24
N THR A 211 27.61 34.92 4.45
CA THR A 211 28.60 35.93 4.85
C THR A 211 29.99 35.35 4.59
N PRO A 212 30.77 35.97 3.68
CA PRO A 212 32.14 35.51 3.40
C PRO A 212 33.05 35.71 4.62
N VAL A 213 33.92 34.72 4.87
CA VAL A 213 34.93 34.80 5.95
C VAL A 213 36.28 34.96 5.33
N PRO A 214 37.04 36.03 5.67
CA PRO A 214 38.39 36.26 5.12
C PRO A 214 39.39 35.24 5.69
N GLY A 215 40.37 34.84 4.85
CA GLY A 215 41.49 33.99 5.28
C GLY A 215 41.14 32.48 5.44
N VAL A 216 40.00 32.04 4.93
CA VAL A 216 39.63 30.61 4.86
C VAL A 216 40.05 30.00 3.52
N PRO A 217 40.17 28.64 3.43
CA PRO A 217 40.42 27.97 2.16
C PRO A 217 39.30 28.20 1.15
N ASP A 218 39.60 28.13 -0.15
CA ASP A 218 38.68 28.43 -1.27
C ASP A 218 37.41 27.55 -1.30
N PHE A 219 37.45 26.37 -0.69
CA PHE A 219 36.27 25.49 -0.59
C PHE A 219 35.27 25.94 0.48
N ILE A 220 35.64 26.88 1.37
CA ILE A 220 34.74 27.50 2.35
C ILE A 220 34.17 28.77 1.76
N VAL A 221 32.88 28.72 1.36
CA VAL A 221 32.19 29.87 0.76
C VAL A 221 31.90 30.96 1.80
N GLY A 222 31.73 30.58 3.04
CA GLY A 222 31.42 31.49 4.12
C GLY A 222 30.62 30.82 5.25
N ILE A 223 29.88 31.65 5.96
CA ILE A 223 28.98 31.20 7.04
C ILE A 223 27.55 31.65 6.77
N CYS A 224 26.59 30.90 7.24
CA CYS A 224 25.18 31.32 7.25
C CYS A 224 24.55 31.05 8.64
N ALA A 225 23.54 31.84 8.96
CA ALA A 225 22.74 31.64 10.16
C ALA A 225 21.58 30.64 9.84
N PHE A 226 21.50 29.55 10.60
CA PHE A 226 20.44 28.57 10.49
C PHE A 226 19.87 28.27 11.88
N ARG A 227 18.59 28.55 12.08
CA ARG A 227 17.86 28.33 13.36
C ARG A 227 18.55 28.92 14.60
N GLY A 228 19.27 30.01 14.43
CA GLY A 228 20.02 30.69 15.52
C GLY A 228 21.43 30.17 15.73
N GLU A 229 21.87 29.18 14.97
CA GLU A 229 23.26 28.70 14.94
C GLU A 229 23.98 29.21 13.72
N ILE A 230 25.32 29.41 13.86
CA ILE A 230 26.19 29.79 12.73
C ILE A 230 26.86 28.53 12.22
N ILE A 231 26.61 28.22 10.93
CA ILE A 231 27.18 27.05 10.26
C ILE A 231 28.10 27.49 9.10
N SER A 232 29.18 26.72 8.87
CA SER A 232 30.08 26.95 7.73
C SER A 232 29.48 26.34 6.46
N VAL A 233 29.55 27.11 5.35
CA VAL A 233 29.10 26.66 4.05
C VAL A 233 30.31 26.24 3.22
N VAL A 234 30.31 25.00 2.78
CA VAL A 234 31.38 24.38 1.97
C VAL A 234 30.87 24.14 0.55
N ASP A 235 31.66 24.54 -0.45
CA ASP A 235 31.37 24.22 -1.85
C ASP A 235 32.00 22.87 -2.21
N LEU A 236 31.15 21.85 -2.35
CA LEU A 236 31.60 20.52 -2.71
C LEU A 236 32.24 20.46 -4.12
N ARG A 237 31.95 21.43 -5.00
CA ARG A 237 32.57 21.46 -6.35
C ARG A 237 34.07 21.63 -6.31
N ALA A 238 34.60 22.17 -5.21
CA ALA A 238 36.03 22.31 -5.02
C ALA A 238 36.77 20.98 -4.81
N PHE A 239 36.05 19.89 -4.57
CA PHE A 239 36.61 18.56 -4.33
C PHE A 239 36.44 17.60 -5.50
N PHE A 240 35.71 18.00 -6.53
CA PHE A 240 35.40 17.22 -7.73
C PHE A 240 35.70 18.01 -9.00
#